data_8408f1dc66c2b91844e402147d8765cf
#
_entry.id   8408f1dc66c2b91844e402147d8765cf
#
_cell.length_a   1.000
_cell.length_b   1.000
_cell.length_c   1.000
_cell.angle_alpha   90.00
_cell.angle_beta   90.00
_cell.angle_gamma   90.00
#
_symmetry.space_group_name_H-M   'P 1'
#
loop_
_entity.id
_entity.type
_entity.pdbx_description
1 polymer ?
#
loop_
_entity_poly.entity_id
_entity_poly.type
_entity_poly.pdbx_seq_one_letter_code
_entity_poly.pdbx_strand_id
1 'polypeptide(L)'
;MEAVNAVLPPACPMCGKPAPFVGGIRTDMCGSCMHNINYVSEPACLKCGKPVKDEETEYCSDCSRQKHVYDQACALYEYSKNVRESIYRFKYYNKQEYAGIYAKQMAGRCGRMIRMWSPDVIIPVPIHISKYKERGFNQAGLIAQALGRALQIPVDEEYLVRIVKTQPM
;
A
#
# COMPACT_ATOMS: atom_id res chain seq x y z
N MET A 1 -14.02 -14.60 15.66
CA MET A 1 -13.07 -13.46 15.50
C MET A 1 -13.66 -12.11 15.97
N GLU A 2 -14.97 -11.94 16.12
CA GLU A 2 -15.58 -10.66 16.55
C GLU A 2 -15.36 -10.32 18.02
N ALA A 3 -15.35 -11.28 18.93
CA ALA A 3 -15.23 -11.03 20.38
C ALA A 3 -13.82 -10.51 20.81
N VAL A 4 -12.74 -10.93 20.13
CA VAL A 4 -11.37 -10.47 20.42
C VAL A 4 -11.19 -9.00 20.00
N ASN A 5 -11.93 -8.58 19.01
CA ASN A 5 -11.89 -7.22 18.47
C ASN A 5 -12.59 -6.16 19.35
N ALA A 6 -13.45 -6.60 20.28
CA ALA A 6 -14.08 -5.69 21.24
C ALA A 6 -13.14 -5.33 22.41
N VAL A 7 -12.17 -6.21 22.71
CA VAL A 7 -11.21 -6.01 23.82
C VAL A 7 -9.95 -5.26 23.36
N LEU A 8 -9.54 -5.43 22.10
CA LEU A 8 -8.37 -4.74 21.52
C LEU A 8 -8.78 -4.12 20.17
N PRO A 9 -9.24 -2.87 20.15
CA PRO A 9 -9.58 -2.21 18.90
C PRO A 9 -8.33 -2.11 18.01
N PRO A 10 -8.44 -2.35 16.68
CA PRO A 10 -7.30 -2.19 15.79
C PRO A 10 -6.81 -0.77 15.86
N ALA A 11 -5.50 -0.66 15.74
CA ALA A 11 -4.84 0.61 15.74
C ALA A 11 -4.94 1.28 14.36
N CYS A 12 -5.08 2.60 14.38
CA CYS A 12 -4.95 3.43 13.19
C CYS A 12 -3.56 3.21 12.57
N PRO A 13 -3.44 2.82 11.27
CA PRO A 13 -2.14 2.54 10.67
C PRO A 13 -1.23 3.76 10.65
N MET A 14 -1.76 4.98 10.63
CA MET A 14 -0.96 6.20 10.51
C MET A 14 -0.36 6.68 11.82
N CYS A 15 -1.09 6.59 12.94
CA CYS A 15 -0.60 7.09 14.25
C CYS A 15 -0.45 6.01 15.33
N GLY A 16 -0.94 4.79 15.08
CA GLY A 16 -0.90 3.70 16.06
C GLY A 16 -1.93 3.80 17.18
N LYS A 17 -2.72 4.87 17.28
CA LYS A 17 -3.80 5.01 18.26
C LYS A 17 -5.00 4.14 17.91
N PRO A 18 -5.84 3.73 18.86
CA PRO A 18 -7.06 3.00 18.56
C PRO A 18 -7.91 3.72 17.51
N ALA A 19 -8.41 2.99 16.52
CA ALA A 19 -9.33 3.54 15.53
C ALA A 19 -10.72 3.65 16.17
N PRO A 20 -11.40 4.81 16.05
CA PRO A 20 -12.69 5.02 16.69
C PRO A 20 -13.81 4.28 15.98
N PHE A 21 -14.89 4.04 16.71
CA PHE A 21 -16.19 3.68 16.15
C PHE A 21 -16.97 4.98 15.88
N VAL A 22 -17.54 5.08 14.71
CA VAL A 22 -18.43 6.18 14.31
C VAL A 22 -19.77 5.58 13.89
N GLY A 23 -20.82 5.91 14.61
CA GLY A 23 -22.17 5.35 14.35
C GLY A 23 -22.23 3.82 14.43
N GLY A 24 -21.47 3.21 15.33
CA GLY A 24 -21.38 1.74 15.46
C GLY A 24 -20.52 1.05 14.39
N ILE A 25 -20.01 1.79 13.42
CA ILE A 25 -19.14 1.28 12.35
C ILE A 25 -17.69 1.61 12.69
N ARG A 26 -16.83 0.61 12.52
CA ARG A 26 -15.40 0.75 12.73
C ARG A 26 -14.77 1.52 11.57
N THR A 27 -13.97 2.54 11.89
CA THR A 27 -13.20 3.27 10.90
C THR A 27 -11.84 2.62 10.66
N ASP A 28 -11.35 2.67 9.43
CA ASP A 28 -10.03 2.15 9.06
C ASP A 28 -8.89 3.02 9.62
N MET A 29 -9.15 4.32 9.83
CA MET A 29 -8.21 5.29 10.40
C MET A 29 -8.95 6.25 11.32
N CYS A 30 -8.25 6.88 12.25
CA CYS A 30 -8.83 7.95 13.05
C CYS A 30 -9.05 9.21 12.20
N GLY A 31 -10.07 10.03 12.55
CA GLY A 31 -10.43 11.22 11.80
C GLY A 31 -9.27 12.19 11.58
N SER A 32 -8.46 12.44 12.62
CA SER A 32 -7.27 13.29 12.51
C SER A 32 -6.28 12.80 11.45
N CYS A 33 -6.01 11.49 11.38
CA CYS A 33 -5.11 10.95 10.36
C CYS A 33 -5.75 10.96 8.97
N MET A 34 -7.05 10.75 8.88
CA MET A 34 -7.77 10.78 7.61
C MET A 34 -7.70 12.18 6.97
N HIS A 35 -7.76 13.24 7.77
CA HIS A 35 -7.62 14.61 7.29
C HIS A 35 -6.18 15.04 6.99
N ASN A 36 -5.19 14.46 7.67
CA ASN A 36 -3.79 14.90 7.59
C ASN A 36 -2.91 13.97 6.74
N ILE A 37 -3.47 12.98 6.08
CA ILE A 37 -2.72 12.12 5.16
C ILE A 37 -2.74 12.71 3.76
N ASN A 38 -1.56 12.86 3.18
CA ASN A 38 -1.42 13.31 1.80
C ASN A 38 -1.54 12.10 0.88
N TYR A 39 -2.69 11.99 0.25
CA TYR A 39 -2.83 11.08 -0.88
C TYR A 39 -2.23 11.72 -2.12
N VAL A 40 -1.65 10.91 -2.98
CA VAL A 40 -1.27 11.39 -4.30
C VAL A 40 -2.53 11.80 -5.06
N SER A 41 -2.52 12.99 -5.59
CA SER A 41 -3.58 13.58 -6.41
C SER A 41 -3.00 14.10 -7.72
N GLU A 42 -3.84 14.38 -8.69
CA GLU A 42 -3.46 15.10 -9.91
C GLU A 42 -2.99 16.53 -9.58
N PRO A 43 -2.00 17.08 -10.31
CA PRO A 43 -1.30 16.45 -11.44
C PRO A 43 -0.22 15.46 -10.97
N ALA A 44 -0.13 14.32 -11.64
CA ALA A 44 0.81 13.25 -11.35
C ALA A 44 1.51 12.73 -12.61
N CYS A 45 2.74 12.28 -12.45
CA CYS A 45 3.54 11.72 -13.54
C CYS A 45 2.81 10.55 -14.20
N LEU A 46 2.59 10.61 -15.50
CA LEU A 46 1.88 9.59 -16.29
C LEU A 46 2.55 8.22 -16.26
N LYS A 47 3.85 8.15 -15.96
CA LYS A 47 4.61 6.90 -15.87
C LYS A 47 4.56 6.28 -14.48
N CYS A 48 4.96 7.02 -13.44
CA CYS A 48 5.18 6.45 -12.11
C CYS A 48 4.17 6.91 -11.03
N GLY A 49 3.24 7.80 -11.36
CA GLY A 49 2.24 8.32 -10.43
C GLY A 49 2.79 9.23 -9.33
N LYS A 50 4.05 9.71 -9.43
CA LYS A 50 4.62 10.68 -8.49
C LYS A 50 3.99 12.06 -8.74
N PRO A 51 3.63 12.86 -7.70
CA PRO A 51 3.16 14.23 -7.92
C PRO A 51 4.13 15.05 -8.77
N VAL A 52 3.59 15.84 -9.69
CA VAL A 52 4.34 16.80 -10.51
C VAL A 52 3.86 18.21 -10.23
N LYS A 53 4.57 19.21 -10.74
CA LYS A 53 4.38 20.59 -10.36
C LYS A 53 3.08 21.19 -10.91
N ASP A 54 2.73 20.87 -12.14
CA ASP A 54 1.63 21.42 -12.90
C ASP A 54 1.09 20.41 -13.93
N GLU A 55 -0.05 20.72 -14.53
CA GLU A 55 -0.71 19.87 -15.52
C GLU A 55 0.06 19.74 -16.85
N GLU A 56 0.98 20.68 -17.13
CA GLU A 56 1.81 20.65 -18.33
C GLU A 56 2.96 19.64 -18.21
N THR A 57 3.30 19.23 -16.98
CA THR A 57 4.37 18.29 -16.69
C THR A 57 3.88 16.85 -16.76
N GLU A 58 4.02 16.21 -17.91
CA GLU A 58 3.62 14.80 -18.09
C GLU A 58 4.48 13.81 -17.30
N TYR A 59 5.79 14.04 -17.20
CA TYR A 59 6.75 13.13 -16.59
C TYR A 59 7.59 13.83 -15.53
N CYS A 60 7.77 13.18 -14.36
CA CYS A 60 8.68 13.68 -13.33
C CYS A 60 10.14 13.60 -13.79
N SER A 61 11.04 14.32 -13.11
CA SER A 61 12.47 14.37 -13.43
C SER A 61 13.14 12.99 -13.55
N ASP A 62 12.71 12.03 -12.76
CA ASP A 62 13.27 10.67 -12.78
C ASP A 62 12.83 9.92 -14.04
N CYS A 63 11.54 9.95 -14.36
CA CYS A 63 10.97 9.28 -15.53
C CYS A 63 11.39 9.93 -16.86
N SER A 64 11.70 11.23 -16.85
CA SER A 64 12.26 11.91 -18.03
C SER A 64 13.72 11.52 -18.32
N ARG A 65 14.47 11.14 -17.28
CA ARG A 65 15.90 10.77 -17.43
C ARG A 65 16.13 9.28 -17.62
N GLN A 66 15.26 8.43 -17.07
CA GLN A 66 15.45 6.98 -17.08
C GLN A 66 14.30 6.27 -17.80
N LYS A 67 14.65 5.34 -18.68
CA LYS A 67 13.65 4.42 -19.25
C LYS A 67 13.31 3.35 -18.22
N HIS A 68 12.03 3.28 -17.87
CA HIS A 68 11.47 2.20 -17.03
C HIS A 68 10.82 1.13 -17.92
N VAL A 69 11.02 -0.13 -17.55
CA VAL A 69 10.48 -1.28 -18.29
C VAL A 69 8.99 -1.54 -18.03
N TYR A 70 8.44 -1.00 -16.94
CA TYR A 70 7.00 -1.08 -16.67
C TYR A 70 6.24 -0.01 -17.49
N ASP A 71 4.99 -0.27 -17.79
CA ASP A 71 4.15 0.65 -18.57
C ASP A 71 3.67 1.83 -17.73
N GLN A 72 3.04 1.57 -16.60
CA GLN A 72 2.49 2.60 -15.74
C GLN A 72 2.50 2.16 -14.26
N ALA A 73 2.47 3.13 -13.35
CA ALA A 73 2.34 2.88 -11.92
C ALA A 73 1.38 3.88 -11.28
N CYS A 74 0.78 3.47 -10.16
CA CYS A 74 -0.06 4.30 -9.31
C CYS A 74 0.52 4.35 -7.91
N ALA A 75 0.62 5.52 -7.32
CA ALA A 75 1.00 5.71 -5.94
C ALA A 75 -0.21 6.12 -5.09
N LEU A 76 -0.35 5.52 -3.91
CA LEU A 76 -1.47 5.80 -3.02
C LEU A 76 -1.21 7.04 -2.15
N TYR A 77 -0.02 7.11 -1.55
CA TYR A 77 0.36 8.16 -0.61
C TYR A 77 1.62 8.90 -1.03
N GLU A 78 1.68 10.16 -0.70
CA GLU A 78 2.96 10.86 -0.65
C GLU A 78 3.80 10.30 0.51
N TYR A 79 5.12 10.17 0.31
CA TYR A 79 6.02 9.61 1.31
C TYR A 79 6.33 10.62 2.42
N SER A 80 5.36 10.81 3.30
CA SER A 80 5.44 11.67 4.49
C SER A 80 5.99 10.93 5.72
N LYS A 81 6.29 11.68 6.79
CA LYS A 81 6.71 11.11 8.08
C LYS A 81 5.69 10.07 8.59
N ASN A 82 4.40 10.38 8.58
CA ASN A 82 3.35 9.51 9.08
C ASN A 82 3.24 8.21 8.26
N VAL A 83 3.34 8.31 6.94
CA VAL A 83 3.31 7.14 6.04
C VAL A 83 4.54 6.26 6.27
N ARG A 84 5.73 6.86 6.42
CA ARG A 84 6.96 6.12 6.74
C ARG A 84 6.85 5.35 8.06
N GLU A 85 6.36 5.99 9.12
CA GLU A 85 6.17 5.37 10.42
C GLU A 85 5.10 4.25 10.37
N SER A 86 4.05 4.45 9.57
CA SER A 86 3.02 3.45 9.33
C SER A 86 3.59 2.20 8.66
N ILE A 87 4.37 2.37 7.59
CA ILE A 87 5.07 1.28 6.90
C ILE A 87 6.07 0.59 7.83
N TYR A 88 6.76 1.35 8.70
CA TYR A 88 7.70 0.80 9.68
C TYR A 88 6.96 -0.11 10.67
N ARG A 89 5.83 0.34 11.26
CA ARG A 89 5.01 -0.49 12.15
C ARG A 89 4.50 -1.75 11.45
N PHE A 90 4.04 -1.63 10.21
CA PHE A 90 3.63 -2.77 9.39
C PHE A 90 4.75 -3.80 9.20
N LYS A 91 5.98 -3.34 8.98
CA LYS A 91 7.14 -4.22 8.75
C LYS A 91 7.70 -4.87 10.02
N TYR A 92 7.66 -4.19 11.16
CA TYR A 92 8.45 -4.57 12.33
C TYR A 92 7.66 -4.79 13.62
N TYR A 93 6.38 -4.41 13.66
CA TYR A 93 5.52 -4.57 14.84
C TYR A 93 4.38 -5.55 14.63
N ASN A 94 4.52 -6.46 13.68
CA ASN A 94 3.53 -7.50 13.35
C ASN A 94 2.09 -6.98 13.12
N LYS A 95 1.97 -5.77 12.54
CA LYS A 95 0.68 -5.12 12.27
C LYS A 95 0.08 -5.58 10.94
N GLN A 96 -0.13 -6.90 10.79
CA GLN A 96 -0.64 -7.51 9.56
C GLN A 96 -2.02 -6.99 9.15
N GLU A 97 -2.83 -6.57 10.13
CA GLU A 97 -4.15 -5.97 9.91
C GLU A 97 -4.13 -4.70 9.04
N TYR A 98 -2.97 -4.01 8.95
CA TYR A 98 -2.83 -2.83 8.10
C TYR A 98 -2.92 -3.14 6.61
N ALA A 99 -2.62 -4.38 6.21
CA ALA A 99 -2.69 -4.80 4.81
C ALA A 99 -4.10 -4.64 4.22
N GLY A 100 -5.13 -5.03 4.98
CA GLY A 100 -6.52 -4.87 4.56
C GLY A 100 -6.92 -3.40 4.37
N ILE A 101 -6.43 -2.52 5.26
CA ILE A 101 -6.70 -1.08 5.20
C ILE A 101 -6.02 -0.47 3.96
N TYR A 102 -4.74 -0.78 3.73
CA TYR A 102 -4.03 -0.31 2.54
C TYR A 102 -4.68 -0.80 1.25
N ALA A 103 -5.02 -2.08 1.19
CA ALA A 103 -5.67 -2.66 0.01
C ALA A 103 -7.03 -2.01 -0.28
N LYS A 104 -7.86 -1.77 0.75
CA LYS A 104 -9.14 -1.07 0.61
C LYS A 104 -8.96 0.34 0.04
N GLN A 105 -7.98 1.07 0.54
CA GLN A 105 -7.69 2.43 0.05
C GLN A 105 -7.10 2.42 -1.36
N MET A 106 -6.23 1.46 -1.68
CA MET A 106 -5.72 1.27 -3.04
C MET A 106 -6.86 0.92 -4.00
N ALA A 107 -7.75 0.00 -3.63
CA ALA A 107 -8.91 -0.35 -4.44
C ALA A 107 -9.83 0.86 -4.67
N GLY A 108 -10.04 1.70 -3.66
CA GLY A 108 -10.87 2.90 -3.77
C GLY A 108 -10.26 3.99 -4.66
N ARG A 109 -8.96 4.25 -4.56
CA ARG A 109 -8.29 5.35 -5.26
C ARG A 109 -7.65 4.94 -6.59
N CYS A 110 -6.99 3.81 -6.63
CA CYS A 110 -6.30 3.30 -7.82
C CYS A 110 -7.15 2.28 -8.59
N GLY A 111 -8.26 1.82 -8.04
CA GLY A 111 -9.02 0.70 -8.60
C GLY A 111 -9.56 0.97 -10.01
N ARG A 112 -9.94 2.20 -10.33
CA ARG A 112 -10.36 2.57 -11.69
C ARG A 112 -9.19 2.39 -12.68
N MET A 113 -8.02 2.91 -12.34
CA MET A 113 -6.81 2.81 -13.15
C MET A 113 -6.35 1.36 -13.28
N ILE A 114 -6.35 0.60 -12.18
CA ILE A 114 -5.99 -0.83 -12.21
C ILE A 114 -6.93 -1.61 -13.13
N ARG A 115 -8.23 -1.36 -13.10
CA ARG A 115 -9.19 -2.00 -14.03
C ARG A 115 -8.97 -1.60 -15.48
N MET A 116 -8.56 -0.36 -15.75
CA MET A 116 -8.20 0.09 -17.12
C MET A 116 -6.97 -0.64 -17.65
N TRP A 117 -6.02 -1.01 -16.79
CA TRP A 117 -4.87 -1.83 -17.17
C TRP A 117 -5.24 -3.28 -17.46
N SER A 118 -6.42 -3.74 -17.01
CA SER A 118 -6.92 -5.11 -17.19
C SER A 118 -5.88 -6.19 -16.86
N PRO A 119 -5.27 -6.16 -15.65
CA PRO A 119 -4.23 -7.12 -15.32
C PRO A 119 -4.81 -8.53 -15.16
N ASP A 120 -4.10 -9.53 -15.68
CA ASP A 120 -4.45 -10.95 -15.51
C ASP A 120 -4.15 -11.45 -14.10
N VAL A 121 -3.11 -10.90 -13.46
CA VAL A 121 -2.61 -11.36 -12.16
C VAL A 121 -1.93 -10.23 -11.39
N ILE A 122 -2.02 -10.27 -10.06
CA ILE A 122 -1.24 -9.43 -9.15
C ILE A 122 -0.06 -10.25 -8.64
N ILE A 123 1.15 -9.75 -8.85
CA ILE A 123 2.39 -10.39 -8.39
C ILE A 123 3.04 -9.50 -7.34
N PRO A 124 3.06 -9.90 -6.05
CA PRO A 124 3.70 -9.11 -5.01
C PRO A 124 5.22 -9.15 -5.13
N VAL A 125 5.88 -8.04 -4.85
CA VAL A 125 7.35 -8.00 -4.77
C VAL A 125 7.80 -8.92 -3.62
N PRO A 126 8.65 -9.93 -3.89
CA PRO A 126 9.07 -10.88 -2.88
C PRO A 126 10.08 -10.27 -1.90
N ILE A 127 10.06 -10.76 -0.67
CA ILE A 127 11.11 -10.50 0.31
C ILE A 127 12.11 -11.66 0.33
N HIS A 128 13.35 -11.39 0.72
CA HIS A 128 14.34 -12.45 0.89
C HIS A 128 13.97 -13.37 2.06
N ILE A 129 14.28 -14.67 1.96
CA ILE A 129 13.93 -15.68 2.97
C ILE A 129 14.38 -15.31 4.39
N SER A 130 15.54 -14.66 4.55
CA SER A 130 16.00 -14.18 5.85
C SER A 130 15.06 -13.14 6.47
N LYS A 131 14.47 -12.27 5.66
CA LYS A 131 13.48 -11.28 6.10
C LYS A 131 12.12 -11.91 6.38
N TYR A 132 11.76 -12.93 5.63
CA TYR A 132 10.56 -13.71 5.91
C TYR A 132 10.66 -14.41 7.27
N LYS A 133 11.80 -15.04 7.58
CA LYS A 133 12.05 -15.67 8.89
C LYS A 133 12.02 -14.66 10.05
N GLU A 134 12.52 -13.44 9.84
CA GLU A 134 12.53 -12.36 10.83
C GLU A 134 11.12 -11.80 11.08
N ARG A 135 10.31 -11.62 10.03
CA ARG A 135 9.02 -10.91 10.09
C ARG A 135 7.82 -11.84 10.20
N GLY A 136 7.94 -13.08 9.74
CA GLY A 136 6.87 -14.06 9.66
C GLY A 136 5.94 -13.91 8.44
N PHE A 137 6.07 -12.84 7.64
CA PHE A 137 5.19 -12.57 6.50
C PHE A 137 5.82 -11.66 5.45
N ASN A 138 5.30 -11.73 4.21
CA ASN A 138 5.58 -10.77 3.16
C ASN A 138 4.52 -9.67 3.14
N GLN A 139 4.90 -8.43 3.41
CA GLN A 139 4.01 -7.27 3.44
C GLN A 139 3.29 -7.05 2.10
N ALA A 140 4.05 -7.15 1.00
CA ALA A 140 3.48 -7.01 -0.34
C ALA A 140 2.49 -8.14 -0.65
N GLY A 141 2.78 -9.38 -0.20
CA GLY A 141 1.88 -10.53 -0.34
C GLY A 141 0.54 -10.29 0.38
N LEU A 142 0.58 -9.86 1.65
CA LEU A 142 -0.65 -9.55 2.39
C LEU A 142 -1.50 -8.47 1.72
N ILE A 143 -0.87 -7.40 1.21
CA ILE A 143 -1.58 -6.33 0.49
C ILE A 143 -2.14 -6.87 -0.84
N ALA A 144 -1.33 -7.63 -1.60
CA ALA A 144 -1.75 -8.22 -2.88
C ALA A 144 -2.96 -9.13 -2.71
N GLN A 145 -2.95 -10.03 -1.70
CA GLN A 145 -4.07 -10.91 -1.38
C GLN A 145 -5.35 -10.13 -1.03
N ALA A 146 -5.23 -9.08 -0.22
CA ALA A 146 -6.38 -8.25 0.14
C ALA A 146 -6.90 -7.43 -1.05
N LEU A 147 -5.99 -6.90 -1.88
CA LEU A 147 -6.32 -6.12 -3.08
C LEU A 147 -6.93 -7.02 -4.17
N GLY A 148 -6.37 -8.22 -4.38
CA GLY A 148 -6.89 -9.21 -5.33
C GLY A 148 -8.32 -9.60 -5.00
N ARG A 149 -8.63 -9.84 -3.72
CA ARG A 149 -10.02 -10.09 -3.28
C ARG A 149 -10.93 -8.88 -3.55
N ALA A 150 -10.46 -7.66 -3.26
CA ALA A 150 -11.25 -6.45 -3.44
C ALA A 150 -11.54 -6.11 -4.91
N LEU A 151 -10.62 -6.42 -5.81
CA LEU A 151 -10.71 -6.14 -7.24
C LEU A 151 -11.10 -7.36 -8.10
N GLN A 152 -11.19 -8.55 -7.48
CA GLN A 152 -11.43 -9.84 -8.14
C GLN A 152 -10.35 -10.20 -9.17
N ILE A 153 -9.08 -9.93 -8.83
CA ILE A 153 -7.91 -10.24 -9.65
C ILE A 153 -7.13 -11.37 -8.96
N PRO A 154 -6.76 -12.44 -9.68
CA PRO A 154 -5.89 -13.49 -9.14
C PRO A 154 -4.58 -12.96 -8.58
N VAL A 155 -4.02 -13.63 -7.58
CA VAL A 155 -2.73 -13.29 -6.97
C VAL A 155 -1.81 -14.49 -7.07
N ASP A 156 -0.59 -14.27 -7.59
CA ASP A 156 0.46 -15.27 -7.64
C ASP A 156 1.67 -14.80 -6.81
N GLU A 157 1.91 -15.44 -5.67
CA GLU A 157 3.03 -15.13 -4.77
C GLU A 157 4.30 -15.93 -5.09
N GLU A 158 4.22 -16.91 -5.98
CA GLU A 158 5.31 -17.83 -6.30
C GLU A 158 6.03 -17.46 -7.60
N TYR A 159 5.40 -16.68 -8.47
CA TYR A 159 5.95 -16.29 -9.77
C TYR A 159 7.31 -15.58 -9.69
N LEU A 160 7.50 -14.74 -8.67
CA LEU A 160 8.77 -14.05 -8.42
C LEU A 160 9.39 -14.52 -7.12
N VAL A 161 10.68 -14.88 -7.17
CA VAL A 161 11.46 -15.27 -6.01
C VAL A 161 12.67 -14.36 -5.82
N ARG A 162 12.89 -13.88 -4.59
CA ARG A 162 14.07 -13.08 -4.26
C ARG A 162 15.22 -13.95 -3.81
N ILE A 163 16.18 -14.19 -4.69
CA ILE A 163 17.36 -15.05 -4.45
C ILE A 163 18.53 -14.30 -3.80
N VAL A 164 18.62 -12.97 -3.97
CA VAL A 164 19.73 -12.15 -3.45
C VAL A 164 19.27 -11.28 -2.30
N LYS A 165 20.02 -11.33 -1.19
CA LYS A 165 19.83 -10.42 -0.04
C LYS A 165 20.46 -9.07 -0.36
N THR A 166 19.64 -8.04 -0.56
CA THR A 166 20.11 -6.66 -0.75
C THR A 166 20.03 -5.88 0.55
N GLN A 167 20.89 -4.85 0.69
CA GLN A 167 20.78 -3.89 1.78
C GLN A 167 19.48 -3.07 1.64
N PRO A 168 18.87 -2.63 2.76
CA PRO A 168 17.79 -1.64 2.71
C PRO A 168 18.30 -0.34 2.06
N MET A 169 17.48 0.25 1.22
CA MET A 169 17.70 1.62 0.73
C MET A 169 17.38 2.63 1.81
#